data_ceff391fe7526014710ecc32087098ce
#
_entry.id   ceff391fe7526014710ecc32087098ce
#
_cell.length_a   1.000
_cell.length_b   1.000
_cell.length_c   1.000
_cell.angle_alpha   90.00
_cell.angle_beta   90.00
_cell.angle_gamma   90.00
#
_symmetry.space_group_name_H-M   'P 1'
#
loop_
_entity.id
_entity.type
_entity.pdbx_description
1 polymer ?
#
loop_
_entity_poly.entity_id
_entity_poly.type
_entity_poly.pdbx_seq_one_letter_code
_entity_poly.pdbx_strand_id
1 'polypeptide(L)'
;MKEDIYIRHPVRQDIQVSELVTIHYFEYGKDYKYLGESHDFWEIIYADRGSITVKCGWEDHMLSRGEMILLPPNYFHALRSDSTTPSNVFIISFTETSGALAPLGGRVFRLTTPMKDLIRAILREGEAAFVLPMPKASRDRLQPRCGAPFGGEQLVKLWLEQLLILLCRESAAPGSVESRARYDGDIASRVLTLLQENLCGQLTLADITASLGYGKTYLSNVFKRVYGQGIMERYMQLKMDEAKYLLREGSMSVAQISDHLGFSSPQYFSKRFSKVVKMSPRQYASSVREGWTTGAE
;
A
#
# COMPACT_ATOMS: atom_id res chain seq x y z
N MET A 1 -33.73 -19.96 -41.73
CA MET A 1 -32.96 -20.15 -40.49
C MET A 1 -32.83 -18.77 -39.86
N LYS A 2 -33.40 -18.53 -38.67
CA LYS A 2 -33.09 -17.32 -37.90
C LYS A 2 -31.69 -17.47 -37.34
N GLU A 3 -30.77 -16.62 -37.75
CA GLU A 3 -29.48 -16.49 -37.08
C GLU A 3 -29.74 -15.99 -35.64
N ASP A 4 -29.49 -16.84 -34.64
CA ASP A 4 -29.49 -16.45 -33.24
C ASP A 4 -28.30 -15.51 -33.01
N ILE A 5 -28.57 -14.21 -32.96
CA ILE A 5 -27.57 -13.19 -32.69
C ILE A 5 -27.30 -13.18 -31.16
N TYR A 6 -26.22 -13.82 -30.78
CA TYR A 6 -25.77 -13.77 -29.36
C TYR A 6 -25.22 -12.40 -29.03
N ILE A 7 -25.84 -11.73 -28.03
CA ILE A 7 -25.38 -10.45 -27.49
C ILE A 7 -24.39 -10.75 -26.37
N ARG A 8 -23.14 -10.31 -26.55
CA ARG A 8 -22.08 -10.49 -25.54
C ARG A 8 -22.21 -9.44 -24.45
N HIS A 9 -22.17 -9.88 -23.18
CA HIS A 9 -22.12 -9.00 -22.03
C HIS A 9 -20.65 -8.83 -21.59
N PRO A 10 -20.08 -7.61 -21.62
CA PRO A 10 -18.72 -7.38 -21.12
C PRO A 10 -18.69 -7.54 -19.59
N VAL A 11 -17.71 -8.33 -19.12
CA VAL A 11 -17.51 -8.50 -17.67
C VAL A 11 -16.76 -7.28 -17.12
N ARG A 12 -17.35 -6.63 -16.13
CA ARG A 12 -16.73 -5.50 -15.44
C ARG A 12 -15.68 -6.03 -14.45
N GLN A 13 -14.54 -5.37 -14.41
CA GLN A 13 -13.47 -5.65 -13.44
C GLN A 13 -13.48 -4.54 -12.38
N ASP A 14 -13.91 -4.88 -11.17
CA ASP A 14 -14.05 -3.92 -10.06
C ASP A 14 -12.79 -3.84 -9.17
N ILE A 15 -11.97 -4.89 -9.15
CA ILE A 15 -10.66 -4.94 -8.48
C ILE A 15 -9.62 -5.46 -9.47
N GLN A 16 -8.47 -4.80 -9.52
CA GLN A 16 -7.37 -5.19 -10.39
C GLN A 16 -6.05 -5.15 -9.62
N VAL A 17 -5.54 -6.33 -9.27
CA VAL A 17 -4.17 -6.49 -8.81
C VAL A 17 -3.26 -6.48 -10.04
N SER A 18 -2.37 -5.50 -10.13
CA SER A 18 -1.45 -5.35 -11.27
C SER A 18 -0.12 -6.04 -11.03
N GLU A 19 0.37 -6.07 -9.79
CA GLU A 19 1.67 -6.64 -9.43
C GLU A 19 1.60 -7.33 -8.08
N LEU A 20 2.35 -8.43 -7.93
CA LEU A 20 2.68 -9.05 -6.66
C LEU A 20 4.09 -8.59 -6.25
N VAL A 21 4.23 -8.13 -5.02
CA VAL A 21 5.52 -7.59 -4.51
C VAL A 21 6.21 -8.61 -3.61
N THR A 22 5.50 -9.12 -2.58
CA THR A 22 6.05 -10.15 -1.69
C THR A 22 4.99 -11.18 -1.34
N ILE A 23 5.45 -12.40 -1.01
CA ILE A 23 4.63 -13.45 -0.37
C ILE A 23 5.51 -14.07 0.71
N HIS A 24 5.04 -14.02 1.97
CA HIS A 24 5.78 -14.52 3.11
C HIS A 24 4.86 -15.31 4.06
N TYR A 25 5.44 -16.34 4.66
CA TYR A 25 4.88 -16.97 5.84
C TYR A 25 5.96 -17.02 6.91
N PHE A 26 5.77 -16.26 7.98
CA PHE A 26 6.73 -16.10 9.05
C PHE A 26 6.28 -16.81 10.32
N GLU A 27 7.24 -17.40 11.00
CA GLU A 27 7.11 -17.87 12.37
C GLU A 27 7.90 -16.91 13.27
N TYR A 28 7.20 -16.11 14.03
CA TYR A 28 7.80 -15.13 14.93
C TYR A 28 7.88 -15.65 16.35
N GLY A 29 9.07 -15.54 16.94
CA GLY A 29 9.26 -15.81 18.37
C GLY A 29 8.54 -14.76 19.24
N LYS A 30 8.46 -15.07 20.56
CA LYS A 30 7.72 -14.25 21.54
C LYS A 30 8.16 -12.78 21.63
N ASP A 31 9.45 -12.52 21.41
CA ASP A 31 10.05 -11.17 21.55
C ASP A 31 10.33 -10.49 20.21
N TYR A 32 9.69 -10.97 19.13
CA TYR A 32 9.90 -10.39 17.81
C TYR A 32 9.41 -8.95 17.76
N LYS A 33 10.27 -8.07 17.25
CA LYS A 33 9.96 -6.66 16.97
C LYS A 33 10.51 -6.28 15.62
N TYR A 34 9.65 -5.77 14.78
CA TYR A 34 10.01 -5.09 13.54
C TYR A 34 9.81 -3.60 13.74
N LEU A 35 10.87 -2.82 13.51
CA LEU A 35 10.85 -1.37 13.80
C LEU A 35 9.95 -0.57 12.86
N GLY A 36 9.59 -1.18 11.73
CA GLY A 36 8.62 -0.65 10.79
C GLY A 36 9.20 -0.07 9.52
N GLU A 37 8.32 0.05 8.56
CA GLU A 37 8.58 0.59 7.22
C GLU A 37 7.36 1.34 6.68
N SER A 38 7.54 1.94 5.50
CA SER A 38 6.46 2.53 4.71
C SER A 38 6.82 2.30 3.24
N HIS A 39 5.88 1.81 2.46
CA HIS A 39 6.03 1.50 1.05
C HIS A 39 4.79 1.92 0.25
N ASP A 40 4.88 1.97 -1.07
CA ASP A 40 3.87 2.51 -1.98
C ASP A 40 2.86 1.47 -2.52
N PHE A 41 2.79 0.30 -1.90
CA PHE A 41 1.89 -0.79 -2.27
C PHE A 41 1.02 -1.24 -1.08
N TRP A 42 -0.03 -2.00 -1.36
CA TRP A 42 -0.91 -2.62 -0.38
C TRP A 42 -0.25 -3.83 0.27
N GLU A 43 -0.56 -4.07 1.55
CA GLU A 43 -0.11 -5.25 2.26
C GLU A 43 -1.21 -5.85 3.11
N ILE A 44 -1.36 -7.17 3.05
CA ILE A 44 -2.18 -7.95 3.94
C ILE A 44 -1.28 -8.61 4.99
N ILE A 45 -1.63 -8.43 6.26
CA ILE A 45 -1.03 -9.19 7.37
C ILE A 45 -2.15 -10.01 8.01
N TYR A 46 -2.00 -11.33 7.98
CA TYR A 46 -2.96 -12.30 8.53
C TYR A 46 -2.33 -13.13 9.64
N ALA A 47 -2.95 -13.15 10.82
CA ALA A 47 -2.53 -13.98 11.95
C ALA A 47 -3.12 -15.41 11.79
N ASP A 48 -2.28 -16.37 11.39
CA ASP A 48 -2.70 -17.78 11.24
C ASP A 48 -2.68 -18.51 12.58
N ARG A 49 -1.66 -18.25 13.43
CA ARG A 49 -1.55 -18.78 14.79
C ARG A 49 -1.04 -17.71 15.73
N GLY A 50 -1.42 -17.83 17.01
CA GLY A 50 -1.05 -16.87 18.03
C GLY A 50 -1.71 -15.52 17.81
N SER A 51 -1.04 -14.48 18.26
CA SER A 51 -1.44 -13.08 18.08
C SER A 51 -0.25 -12.22 17.72
N ILE A 52 -0.50 -11.15 16.96
CA ILE A 52 0.52 -10.17 16.59
C ILE A 52 -0.07 -8.76 16.69
N THR A 53 0.68 -7.82 17.24
CA THR A 53 0.30 -6.42 17.21
C THR A 53 0.91 -5.76 15.98
N VAL A 54 0.06 -5.16 15.17
CA VAL A 54 0.43 -4.37 14.01
C VAL A 54 0.18 -2.90 14.33
N LYS A 55 1.23 -2.11 14.31
CA LYS A 55 1.10 -0.65 14.33
C LYS A 55 0.79 -0.19 12.92
N CYS A 56 -0.31 0.56 12.75
CA CYS A 56 -0.70 1.17 11.50
C CYS A 56 -0.87 2.68 11.71
N GLY A 57 0.10 3.46 11.22
CA GLY A 57 0.17 4.88 11.53
C GLY A 57 0.35 5.14 13.03
N TRP A 58 -0.68 5.67 13.68
CA TRP A 58 -0.67 6.00 15.11
C TRP A 58 -1.38 4.96 15.99
N GLU A 59 -2.07 4.00 15.38
CA GLU A 59 -2.91 3.01 16.07
C GLU A 59 -2.22 1.65 16.13
N ASP A 60 -2.33 0.99 17.27
CA ASP A 60 -1.90 -0.39 17.46
C ASP A 60 -3.13 -1.32 17.35
N HIS A 61 -3.06 -2.28 16.43
CA HIS A 61 -4.08 -3.29 16.21
C HIS A 61 -3.54 -4.65 16.63
N MET A 62 -4.15 -5.26 17.64
CA MET A 62 -3.84 -6.63 18.00
C MET A 62 -4.66 -7.58 17.12
N LEU A 63 -3.98 -8.35 16.28
CA LEU A 63 -4.58 -9.39 15.46
C LEU A 63 -4.51 -10.71 16.23
N SER A 64 -5.65 -11.31 16.47
CA SER A 64 -5.79 -12.66 16.98
C SER A 64 -5.87 -13.65 15.82
N ARG A 65 -5.69 -14.94 16.13
CA ARG A 65 -5.83 -16.01 15.14
C ARG A 65 -7.09 -15.89 14.29
N GLY A 66 -6.90 -15.87 12.98
CA GLY A 66 -7.98 -15.76 12.00
C GLY A 66 -8.38 -14.31 11.67
N GLU A 67 -7.64 -13.34 12.17
CA GLU A 67 -7.81 -11.93 11.84
C GLU A 67 -6.70 -11.46 10.91
N MET A 68 -7.05 -10.48 10.08
CA MET A 68 -6.12 -9.80 9.19
C MET A 68 -6.32 -8.29 9.23
N ILE A 69 -5.29 -7.56 8.86
CA ILE A 69 -5.37 -6.13 8.56
C ILE A 69 -4.95 -5.89 7.11
N LEU A 70 -5.59 -4.93 6.45
CA LEU A 70 -5.20 -4.46 5.13
C LEU A 70 -4.50 -3.10 5.28
N LEU A 71 -3.19 -3.07 5.05
CA LEU A 71 -2.36 -1.87 5.15
C LEU A 71 -2.34 -1.11 3.83
N PRO A 72 -2.74 0.16 3.82
CA PRO A 72 -2.74 0.96 2.60
C PRO A 72 -1.33 1.46 2.24
N PRO A 73 -1.10 1.81 0.95
CA PRO A 73 0.15 2.40 0.51
C PRO A 73 0.55 3.62 1.33
N ASN A 74 1.87 3.73 1.58
CA ASN A 74 2.50 4.85 2.27
C ASN A 74 2.10 5.04 3.74
N TYR A 75 1.49 4.01 4.35
CA TYR A 75 1.29 3.99 5.78
C TYR A 75 2.51 3.41 6.48
N PHE A 76 3.01 4.11 7.50
CA PHE A 76 4.01 3.53 8.38
C PHE A 76 3.37 2.39 9.16
N HIS A 77 4.00 1.22 9.14
CA HIS A 77 3.57 0.07 9.93
C HIS A 77 4.76 -0.64 10.55
N ALA A 78 4.53 -1.24 11.70
CA ALA A 78 5.50 -2.01 12.46
C ALA A 78 4.80 -3.23 13.08
N LEU A 79 5.57 -4.28 13.39
CA LEU A 79 5.03 -5.50 13.96
C LEU A 79 5.74 -5.82 15.27
N ARG A 80 4.98 -6.33 16.23
CA ARG A 80 5.53 -6.93 17.46
C ARG A 80 4.72 -8.15 17.87
N SER A 81 5.42 -9.21 18.23
CA SER A 81 4.78 -10.39 18.82
C SER A 81 4.26 -10.07 20.22
N ASP A 82 3.21 -10.77 20.59
CA ASP A 82 2.82 -10.94 21.96
C ASP A 82 3.93 -11.71 22.69
N SER A 83 4.36 -11.21 23.85
CA SER A 83 5.43 -11.84 24.64
C SER A 83 5.05 -13.19 25.26
N THR A 84 3.81 -13.64 25.06
CA THR A 84 3.28 -14.88 25.65
C THR A 84 3.37 -16.08 24.72
N THR A 85 3.04 -15.91 23.44
CA THR A 85 2.97 -16.99 22.45
C THR A 85 3.67 -16.66 21.15
N PRO A 86 4.38 -17.64 20.52
CA PRO A 86 4.85 -17.46 19.15
C PRO A 86 3.67 -17.26 18.19
N SER A 87 3.88 -16.48 17.14
CA SER A 87 2.86 -16.20 16.13
C SER A 87 3.30 -16.63 14.74
N ASN A 88 2.36 -17.22 13.98
CA ASN A 88 2.54 -17.50 12.56
C ASN A 88 1.73 -16.47 11.77
N VAL A 89 2.39 -15.79 10.86
CA VAL A 89 1.83 -14.66 10.12
C VAL A 89 2.05 -14.85 8.62
N PHE A 90 0.97 -14.76 7.86
CA PHE A 90 1.02 -14.68 6.41
C PHE A 90 1.02 -13.21 6.00
N ILE A 91 1.92 -12.84 5.11
CA ILE A 91 2.03 -11.49 4.54
C ILE A 91 2.04 -11.61 3.03
N ILE A 92 1.21 -10.80 2.35
CA ILE A 92 1.24 -10.63 0.90
C ILE A 92 1.14 -9.15 0.57
N SER A 93 2.07 -8.67 -0.27
CA SER A 93 2.12 -7.30 -0.71
C SER A 93 1.86 -7.23 -2.21
N PHE A 94 1.09 -6.22 -2.65
CA PHE A 94 0.62 -6.12 -4.02
C PHE A 94 0.25 -4.68 -4.42
N THR A 95 0.30 -4.40 -5.71
CA THR A 95 -0.20 -3.15 -6.29
C THR A 95 -1.63 -3.34 -6.81
N GLU A 96 -2.53 -2.43 -6.45
CA GLU A 96 -3.93 -2.42 -6.86
C GLU A 96 -4.26 -1.05 -7.46
N THR A 97 -4.92 -1.04 -8.63
CA THR A 97 -5.09 0.16 -9.45
C THR A 97 -6.53 0.67 -9.55
N SER A 98 -7.53 -0.08 -9.06
CA SER A 98 -8.94 0.33 -9.15
C SER A 98 -9.35 1.40 -8.14
N GLY A 99 -8.61 1.52 -7.04
CA GLY A 99 -8.96 2.37 -5.91
C GLY A 99 -10.09 1.83 -5.01
N ALA A 100 -10.62 0.64 -5.31
CA ALA A 100 -11.75 0.04 -4.58
C ALA A 100 -11.40 -0.32 -3.13
N LEU A 101 -10.10 -0.51 -2.82
CA LEU A 101 -9.63 -0.91 -1.50
C LEU A 101 -9.46 0.26 -0.51
N ALA A 102 -9.48 1.50 -0.99
CA ALA A 102 -9.22 2.66 -0.13
C ALA A 102 -10.11 2.71 1.13
N PRO A 103 -11.42 2.35 1.09
CA PRO A 103 -12.26 2.31 2.27
C PRO A 103 -11.92 1.20 3.28
N LEU A 104 -11.10 0.23 2.90
CA LEU A 104 -10.72 -0.92 3.72
C LEU A 104 -9.37 -0.73 4.42
N GLY A 105 -8.60 0.28 4.02
CA GLY A 105 -7.25 0.52 4.53
C GLY A 105 -7.23 0.76 6.04
N GLY A 106 -6.30 0.11 6.74
CA GLY A 106 -6.14 0.16 8.18
C GLY A 106 -7.20 -0.62 8.98
N ARG A 107 -8.11 -1.34 8.32
CA ARG A 107 -9.18 -2.09 8.99
C ARG A 107 -8.76 -3.52 9.31
N VAL A 108 -9.21 -3.98 10.48
CA VAL A 108 -9.10 -5.39 10.90
C VAL A 108 -10.34 -6.16 10.49
N PHE A 109 -10.13 -7.33 9.91
CA PHE A 109 -11.18 -8.25 9.46
C PHE A 109 -11.01 -9.60 10.14
N ARG A 110 -12.10 -10.17 10.61
CA ARG A 110 -12.16 -11.58 11.02
C ARG A 110 -12.58 -12.43 9.83
N LEU A 111 -11.66 -13.24 9.33
CA LEU A 111 -11.90 -13.99 8.11
C LEU A 111 -12.88 -15.15 8.32
N THR A 112 -13.80 -15.30 7.38
CA THR A 112 -14.67 -16.47 7.24
C THR A 112 -13.88 -17.71 6.79
N THR A 113 -14.45 -18.90 6.91
CA THR A 113 -13.79 -20.12 6.44
C THR A 113 -13.42 -20.07 4.96
N PRO A 114 -14.30 -19.66 4.02
CA PRO A 114 -13.93 -19.53 2.62
C PRO A 114 -12.76 -18.56 2.38
N MET A 115 -12.69 -17.44 3.10
CA MET A 115 -11.58 -16.48 2.98
C MET A 115 -10.26 -17.07 3.49
N LYS A 116 -10.30 -17.86 4.57
CA LYS A 116 -9.11 -18.57 5.08
C LYS A 116 -8.62 -19.62 4.08
N ASP A 117 -9.54 -20.29 3.37
CA ASP A 117 -9.18 -21.24 2.34
C ASP A 117 -8.52 -20.57 1.14
N LEU A 118 -8.93 -19.34 0.79
CA LEU A 118 -8.23 -18.53 -0.20
C LEU A 118 -6.80 -18.17 0.24
N ILE A 119 -6.58 -17.75 1.49
CA ILE A 119 -5.23 -17.51 2.03
C ILE A 119 -4.34 -18.74 1.88
N ARG A 120 -4.86 -19.93 2.24
CA ARG A 120 -4.12 -21.20 2.10
C ARG A 120 -3.83 -21.54 0.65
N ALA A 121 -4.77 -21.28 -0.25
CA ALA A 121 -4.60 -21.48 -1.69
C ALA A 121 -3.52 -20.56 -2.26
N ILE A 122 -3.56 -19.26 -1.91
CA ILE A 122 -2.55 -18.26 -2.28
C ILE A 122 -1.16 -18.69 -1.83
N LEU A 123 -1.02 -19.11 -0.55
CA LEU A 123 0.28 -19.54 -0.01
C LEU A 123 0.82 -20.76 -0.75
N ARG A 124 0.01 -21.81 -0.88
CA ARG A 124 0.40 -23.06 -1.56
C ARG A 124 0.81 -22.84 -3.01
N GLU A 125 0.03 -22.05 -3.75
CA GLU A 125 0.34 -21.75 -5.16
C GLU A 125 1.53 -20.79 -5.27
N GLY A 126 1.66 -19.85 -4.34
CA GLY A 126 2.82 -18.97 -4.25
C GLY A 126 4.12 -19.76 -4.05
N GLU A 127 4.12 -20.79 -3.19
CA GLU A 127 5.25 -21.71 -3.01
C GLU A 127 5.54 -22.55 -4.25
N ALA A 128 4.53 -22.88 -5.05
CA ALA A 128 4.70 -23.62 -6.30
C ALA A 128 5.19 -22.71 -7.44
N ALA A 129 4.71 -21.47 -7.52
CA ALA A 129 5.00 -20.53 -8.61
C ALA A 129 6.31 -19.74 -8.39
N PHE A 130 6.68 -19.44 -7.14
CA PHE A 130 7.80 -18.59 -6.81
C PHE A 130 8.83 -19.27 -5.91
N VAL A 131 10.05 -18.73 -5.90
CA VAL A 131 11.11 -19.14 -4.98
C VAL A 131 10.84 -18.52 -3.62
N LEU A 132 10.28 -19.29 -2.69
CA LEU A 132 10.00 -18.88 -1.32
C LEU A 132 10.76 -19.77 -0.32
N PRO A 133 11.11 -19.27 0.89
CA PRO A 133 10.92 -17.89 1.35
C PRO A 133 11.86 -16.90 0.63
N MET A 134 11.39 -15.68 0.45
CA MET A 134 12.25 -14.59 -0.04
C MET A 134 13.31 -14.27 1.02
N PRO A 135 14.56 -13.93 0.60
CA PRO A 135 15.59 -13.46 1.53
C PRO A 135 15.11 -12.23 2.30
N LYS A 136 15.31 -12.20 3.63
CA LYS A 136 14.80 -11.14 4.54
C LYS A 136 15.27 -9.71 4.20
N ALA A 137 16.33 -9.57 3.44
CA ALA A 137 16.91 -8.29 3.03
C ALA A 137 16.75 -8.02 1.53
N SER A 138 16.04 -8.88 0.81
CA SER A 138 15.95 -8.77 -0.64
C SER A 138 14.96 -7.65 -1.01
N ARG A 139 15.48 -6.66 -1.74
CA ARG A 139 14.67 -5.74 -2.55
C ARG A 139 14.38 -6.35 -3.93
N ASP A 140 14.67 -7.62 -4.10
CA ASP A 140 14.51 -8.33 -5.36
C ASP A 140 13.03 -8.62 -5.60
N ARG A 141 12.67 -8.69 -6.86
CA ARG A 141 11.34 -9.13 -7.28
C ARG A 141 11.10 -10.57 -6.84
N LEU A 142 9.84 -10.93 -6.64
CA LEU A 142 9.42 -12.33 -6.60
C LEU A 142 10.04 -13.07 -7.80
N GLN A 143 10.84 -14.10 -7.52
CA GLN A 143 11.49 -14.88 -8.55
C GLN A 143 10.61 -16.05 -8.95
N PRO A 144 10.16 -16.15 -10.22
CA PRO A 144 9.44 -17.31 -10.70
C PRO A 144 10.28 -18.57 -10.52
N ARG A 145 9.66 -19.64 -10.07
CA ARG A 145 10.32 -20.93 -9.91
C ARG A 145 10.54 -21.58 -11.27
N CYS A 146 11.71 -22.15 -11.52
CA CYS A 146 11.95 -23.00 -12.68
C CYS A 146 10.98 -24.21 -12.61
N GLY A 147 10.20 -24.44 -13.65
CA GLY A 147 9.16 -25.49 -13.67
C GLY A 147 7.88 -25.15 -12.90
N ALA A 148 7.64 -23.86 -12.63
CA ALA A 148 6.37 -23.41 -12.05
C ALA A 148 5.15 -23.96 -12.82
N PRO A 149 4.05 -24.28 -12.14
CA PRO A 149 2.83 -24.73 -12.79
C PRO A 149 2.30 -23.69 -13.79
N PHE A 150 1.72 -24.15 -14.88
CA PHE A 150 1.04 -23.28 -15.83
C PHE A 150 -0.04 -22.44 -15.12
N GLY A 151 0.03 -21.12 -15.27
CA GLY A 151 -0.95 -20.19 -14.70
C GLY A 151 -0.81 -19.98 -13.18
N GLY A 152 0.26 -20.44 -12.52
CA GLY A 152 0.44 -20.33 -11.06
C GLY A 152 0.39 -18.89 -10.56
N GLU A 153 1.15 -17.98 -11.17
CA GLU A 153 1.09 -16.55 -10.83
C GLU A 153 -0.31 -15.98 -11.02
N GLN A 154 -1.00 -16.37 -12.08
CA GLN A 154 -2.36 -15.93 -12.35
C GLN A 154 -3.36 -16.46 -11.32
N LEU A 155 -3.21 -17.69 -10.86
CA LEU A 155 -4.06 -18.25 -9.81
C LEU A 155 -3.86 -17.52 -8.47
N VAL A 156 -2.63 -17.21 -8.08
CA VAL A 156 -2.34 -16.39 -6.90
C VAL A 156 -3.08 -15.05 -7.00
N LYS A 157 -2.96 -14.37 -8.15
CA LYS A 157 -3.66 -13.10 -8.42
C LYS A 157 -5.19 -13.26 -8.33
N LEU A 158 -5.77 -14.25 -9.00
CA LEU A 158 -7.23 -14.48 -9.04
C LEU A 158 -7.79 -14.77 -7.63
N TRP A 159 -7.12 -15.58 -6.82
CA TRP A 159 -7.55 -15.84 -5.44
C TRP A 159 -7.38 -14.63 -4.53
N LEU A 160 -6.33 -13.83 -4.75
CA LEU A 160 -6.17 -12.56 -4.04
C LEU A 160 -7.30 -11.59 -4.41
N GLU A 161 -7.60 -11.41 -5.68
CA GLU A 161 -8.71 -10.56 -6.14
C GLU A 161 -10.06 -11.07 -5.59
N GLN A 162 -10.28 -12.38 -5.56
CA GLN A 162 -11.48 -12.97 -4.96
C GLN A 162 -11.57 -12.66 -3.45
N LEU A 163 -10.48 -12.80 -2.71
CA LEU A 163 -10.43 -12.43 -1.29
C LEU A 163 -10.80 -10.96 -1.09
N LEU A 164 -10.20 -10.07 -1.87
CA LEU A 164 -10.45 -8.62 -1.80
C LEU A 164 -11.89 -8.26 -2.13
N ILE A 165 -12.49 -8.91 -3.15
CA ILE A 165 -13.91 -8.75 -3.47
C ILE A 165 -14.81 -9.19 -2.32
N LEU A 166 -14.50 -10.31 -1.66
CA LEU A 166 -15.27 -10.79 -0.51
C LEU A 166 -15.18 -9.82 0.68
N LEU A 167 -14.00 -9.26 0.95
CA LEU A 167 -13.81 -8.23 1.98
C LEU A 167 -14.63 -6.97 1.67
N CYS A 168 -14.62 -6.51 0.42
CA CYS A 168 -15.46 -5.39 -0.02
C CYS A 168 -16.95 -5.68 0.19
N ARG A 169 -17.41 -6.89 -0.12
CA ARG A 169 -18.82 -7.30 0.04
C ARG A 169 -19.22 -7.38 1.52
N GLU A 170 -18.37 -7.94 2.37
CA GLU A 170 -18.62 -8.01 3.82
C GLU A 170 -18.70 -6.60 4.43
N SER A 171 -17.83 -5.71 3.97
CA SER A 171 -17.85 -4.30 4.35
C SER A 171 -19.08 -3.55 3.82
N ALA A 172 -19.77 -4.07 2.83
CA ALA A 172 -20.95 -3.50 2.20
C ALA A 172 -22.29 -3.90 2.82
N ALA A 173 -22.30 -4.86 3.77
CA ALA A 173 -23.54 -5.37 4.35
C ALA A 173 -24.32 -4.28 5.12
N PRO A 174 -25.67 -4.18 4.96
CA PRO A 174 -26.48 -3.18 5.66
C PRO A 174 -26.44 -3.42 7.17
N GLY A 175 -26.12 -2.37 7.95
CA GLY A 175 -26.15 -2.39 9.42
C GLY A 175 -24.80 -2.24 10.10
N SER A 176 -23.71 -2.16 9.37
CA SER A 176 -22.41 -1.85 9.93
C SER A 176 -22.26 -0.34 10.14
N VAL A 177 -21.54 0.07 11.17
CA VAL A 177 -21.03 1.44 11.43
C VAL A 177 -20.28 2.01 10.20
N GLU A 178 -20.18 1.26 9.19
CA GLU A 178 -19.39 1.21 7.97
C GLU A 178 -19.92 2.08 6.82
N SER A 179 -21.19 2.46 6.79
CA SER A 179 -21.66 3.34 5.70
C SER A 179 -20.99 4.71 5.76
N ARG A 180 -20.70 5.18 6.98
CA ARG A 180 -19.97 6.44 7.20
C ARG A 180 -18.48 6.29 6.90
N ALA A 181 -17.88 5.18 7.31
CA ALA A 181 -16.46 4.89 7.03
C ALA A 181 -16.20 4.73 5.53
N ARG A 182 -17.12 4.12 4.78
CA ARG A 182 -17.05 4.00 3.33
C ARG A 182 -17.15 5.37 2.64
N TYR A 183 -18.10 6.20 3.07
CA TYR A 183 -18.25 7.54 2.55
C TYR A 183 -17.02 8.41 2.84
N ASP A 184 -16.48 8.32 4.05
CA ASP A 184 -15.23 8.98 4.45
C ASP A 184 -14.04 8.48 3.61
N GLY A 185 -13.96 7.17 3.32
CA GLY A 185 -12.92 6.55 2.48
C GLY A 185 -12.97 7.07 1.03
N ASP A 186 -14.16 7.15 0.43
CA ASP A 186 -14.34 7.70 -0.92
C ASP A 186 -13.87 9.16 -1.01
N ILE A 187 -14.26 9.98 -0.04
CA ILE A 187 -13.84 11.38 0.03
C ILE A 187 -12.33 11.50 0.18
N ALA A 188 -11.74 10.72 1.08
CA ALA A 188 -10.30 10.75 1.33
C ALA A 188 -9.50 10.28 0.09
N SER A 189 -9.99 9.27 -0.63
CA SER A 189 -9.41 8.83 -1.91
C SER A 189 -9.46 9.92 -2.97
N ARG A 190 -10.58 10.62 -3.11
CA ARG A 190 -10.70 11.75 -4.06
C ARG A 190 -9.73 12.88 -3.73
N VAL A 191 -9.53 13.17 -2.43
CA VAL A 191 -8.47 14.11 -2.01
C VAL A 191 -7.10 13.61 -2.44
N LEU A 192 -6.77 12.32 -2.19
CA LEU A 192 -5.47 11.75 -2.54
C LEU A 192 -5.21 11.81 -4.05
N THR A 193 -6.20 11.48 -4.88
CA THR A 193 -6.11 11.61 -6.35
C THR A 193 -5.77 13.04 -6.76
N LEU A 194 -6.46 14.03 -6.19
CA LEU A 194 -6.16 15.44 -6.45
C LEU A 194 -4.72 15.83 -6.07
N LEU A 195 -4.20 15.31 -4.95
CA LEU A 195 -2.81 15.54 -4.55
C LEU A 195 -1.83 14.96 -5.57
N GLN A 196 -2.08 13.75 -6.04
CA GLN A 196 -1.24 13.04 -7.01
C GLN A 196 -1.25 13.71 -8.39
N GLU A 197 -2.41 14.12 -8.87
CA GLU A 197 -2.55 14.82 -10.15
C GLU A 197 -1.89 16.20 -10.16
N ASN A 198 -1.68 16.81 -8.99
CA ASN A 198 -1.13 18.15 -8.86
C ASN A 198 0.28 18.17 -8.25
N LEU A 199 1.05 17.08 -8.34
CA LEU A 199 2.41 17.01 -7.78
C LEU A 199 3.36 18.06 -8.34
N CYS A 200 3.23 18.36 -9.63
CA CYS A 200 4.06 19.35 -10.32
C CYS A 200 3.59 20.80 -10.13
N GLY A 201 2.50 21.03 -9.39
CA GLY A 201 1.90 22.33 -9.17
C GLY A 201 2.00 22.82 -7.72
N GLN A 202 1.29 23.92 -7.47
CA GLN A 202 0.99 24.40 -6.12
C GLN A 202 -0.49 24.17 -5.84
N LEU A 203 -0.79 23.26 -4.97
CA LEU A 203 -2.16 22.97 -4.53
C LEU A 203 -2.32 23.43 -3.09
N THR A 204 -3.32 24.24 -2.85
CA THR A 204 -3.68 24.71 -1.50
C THR A 204 -4.88 23.93 -0.96
N LEU A 205 -5.07 23.96 0.35
CA LEU A 205 -6.25 23.37 0.95
C LEU A 205 -7.55 24.06 0.48
N ALA A 206 -7.48 25.34 0.10
CA ALA A 206 -8.61 26.07 -0.46
C ALA A 206 -9.00 25.51 -1.85
N ASP A 207 -8.02 25.21 -2.70
CA ASP A 207 -8.25 24.61 -4.02
C ASP A 207 -8.91 23.25 -3.90
N ILE A 208 -8.44 22.41 -2.95
CA ILE A 208 -9.03 21.09 -2.67
C ILE A 208 -10.48 21.22 -2.19
N THR A 209 -10.76 22.16 -1.29
CA THR A 209 -12.12 22.39 -0.80
C THR A 209 -13.06 22.89 -1.90
N ALA A 210 -12.58 23.79 -2.75
CA ALA A 210 -13.34 24.30 -3.88
C ALA A 210 -13.63 23.20 -4.92
N SER A 211 -12.64 22.35 -5.23
CA SER A 211 -12.79 21.24 -6.19
C SER A 211 -13.77 20.17 -5.71
N LEU A 212 -13.75 19.83 -4.43
CA LEU A 212 -14.55 18.73 -3.89
C LEU A 212 -15.90 19.17 -3.29
N GLY A 213 -16.12 20.46 -3.08
CA GLY A 213 -17.37 21.00 -2.54
C GLY A 213 -17.58 20.72 -1.04
N TYR A 214 -16.53 20.40 -0.28
CA TYR A 214 -16.61 20.13 1.16
C TYR A 214 -15.88 21.19 1.97
N GLY A 215 -16.38 21.46 3.19
CA GLY A 215 -15.72 22.39 4.11
C GLY A 215 -14.34 21.90 4.57
N LYS A 216 -13.40 22.85 4.78
CA LYS A 216 -12.00 22.60 5.19
C LYS A 216 -11.88 21.68 6.41
N THR A 217 -12.64 21.97 7.46
CA THR A 217 -12.60 21.20 8.72
C THR A 217 -13.06 19.76 8.49
N TYR A 218 -14.11 19.58 7.68
CA TYR A 218 -14.64 18.25 7.36
C TYR A 218 -13.62 17.42 6.58
N LEU A 219 -13.07 17.94 5.46
CA LEU A 219 -12.06 17.25 4.67
C LEU A 219 -10.82 16.91 5.49
N SER A 220 -10.33 17.85 6.32
CA SER A 220 -9.16 17.61 7.16
C SER A 220 -9.38 16.48 8.18
N ASN A 221 -10.57 16.45 8.80
CA ASN A 221 -10.93 15.41 9.76
C ASN A 221 -11.14 14.04 9.10
N VAL A 222 -11.82 14.00 7.95
CA VAL A 222 -12.02 12.77 7.17
C VAL A 222 -10.67 12.22 6.72
N PHE A 223 -9.85 13.04 6.08
CA PHE A 223 -8.56 12.62 5.56
C PHE A 223 -7.62 12.14 6.67
N LYS A 224 -7.57 12.87 7.81
CA LYS A 224 -6.77 12.46 8.96
C LYS A 224 -7.27 11.15 9.59
N ARG A 225 -8.58 10.92 9.60
CA ARG A 225 -9.18 9.67 10.10
C ARG A 225 -8.83 8.48 9.21
N VAL A 226 -8.85 8.67 7.89
CA VAL A 226 -8.58 7.60 6.91
C VAL A 226 -7.08 7.36 6.74
N TYR A 227 -6.27 8.42 6.62
CA TYR A 227 -4.84 8.32 6.31
C TYR A 227 -3.91 8.63 7.48
N GLY A 228 -4.42 8.87 8.68
CA GLY A 228 -3.61 9.10 9.89
C GLY A 228 -2.84 10.43 9.92
N GLN A 229 -2.82 11.20 8.83
CA GLN A 229 -2.04 12.42 8.65
C GLN A 229 -2.83 13.54 7.99
N GLY A 230 -2.31 14.76 8.05
CA GLY A 230 -2.95 15.91 7.42
C GLY A 230 -2.80 15.93 5.90
N ILE A 231 -3.79 16.52 5.19
CA ILE A 231 -3.80 16.61 3.71
C ILE A 231 -2.52 17.23 3.17
N MET A 232 -2.11 18.40 3.69
CA MET A 232 -0.92 19.10 3.21
C MET A 232 0.39 18.43 3.61
N GLU A 233 0.38 17.68 4.71
CA GLU A 233 1.49 16.84 5.13
C GLU A 233 1.69 15.68 4.14
N ARG A 234 0.59 15.03 3.76
CA ARG A 234 0.59 13.99 2.73
C ARG A 234 1.05 14.52 1.38
N TYR A 235 0.57 15.69 0.97
CA TYR A 235 1.00 16.34 -0.27
C TYR A 235 2.51 16.60 -0.29
N MET A 236 3.05 17.10 0.82
CA MET A 236 4.49 17.30 0.95
C MET A 236 5.26 15.98 0.88
N GLN A 237 4.75 14.92 1.52
CA GLN A 237 5.37 13.59 1.45
C GLN A 237 5.43 13.06 0.01
N LEU A 238 4.33 13.13 -0.73
CA LEU A 238 4.28 12.73 -2.13
C LEU A 238 5.29 13.49 -2.98
N LYS A 239 5.41 14.82 -2.79
CA LYS A 239 6.44 15.63 -3.48
C LYS A 239 7.87 15.20 -3.12
N MET A 240 8.12 14.79 -1.86
CA MET A 240 9.44 14.30 -1.45
C MET A 240 9.75 12.94 -2.06
N ASP A 241 8.75 12.06 -2.19
CA ASP A 241 8.94 10.75 -2.80
C ASP A 241 9.20 10.87 -4.31
N GLU A 242 8.49 11.76 -4.99
CA GLU A 242 8.77 12.11 -6.38
C GLU A 242 10.15 12.76 -6.54
N ALA A 243 10.54 13.65 -5.64
CA ALA A 243 11.88 14.23 -5.64
C ALA A 243 13.00 13.16 -5.49
N LYS A 244 12.79 12.15 -4.64
CA LYS A 244 13.73 11.03 -4.51
C LYS A 244 13.84 10.23 -5.82
N TYR A 245 12.71 10.01 -6.48
CA TYR A 245 12.68 9.33 -7.77
C TYR A 245 13.49 10.12 -8.81
N LEU A 246 13.21 11.41 -9.00
CA LEU A 246 13.90 12.28 -9.97
C LEU A 246 15.41 12.43 -9.66
N LEU A 247 15.80 12.49 -8.38
CA LEU A 247 17.19 12.52 -7.96
C LEU A 247 17.94 11.21 -8.28
N ARG A 248 17.25 10.07 -8.23
CA ARG A 248 17.81 8.77 -8.62
C ARG A 248 17.99 8.66 -10.12
N GLU A 249 16.99 9.08 -10.89
CA GLU A 249 17.05 9.15 -12.36
C GLU A 249 18.22 10.02 -12.85
N GLY A 250 18.51 11.08 -12.10
CA GLY A 250 19.65 11.97 -12.41
C GLY A 250 19.51 12.81 -13.67
N SER A 251 18.32 12.83 -14.29
CA SER A 251 18.01 13.59 -15.50
C SER A 251 17.82 15.09 -15.25
N MET A 252 17.56 15.48 -14.00
CA MET A 252 17.29 16.86 -13.59
C MET A 252 18.25 17.33 -12.49
N SER A 253 18.64 18.60 -12.55
CA SER A 253 19.33 19.28 -11.46
C SER A 253 18.39 19.54 -10.28
N VAL A 254 18.95 19.77 -9.08
CA VAL A 254 18.17 20.11 -7.87
C VAL A 254 17.28 21.35 -8.10
N ALA A 255 17.74 22.33 -8.88
CA ALA A 255 16.95 23.51 -9.21
C ALA A 255 15.76 23.17 -10.13
N GLN A 256 16.00 22.35 -11.16
CA GLN A 256 14.93 21.87 -12.05
C GLN A 256 13.90 21.01 -11.32
N ILE A 257 14.32 20.13 -10.41
CA ILE A 257 13.40 19.33 -9.57
C ILE A 257 12.55 20.24 -8.68
N SER A 258 13.17 21.26 -8.08
CA SER A 258 12.45 22.26 -7.28
C SER A 258 11.36 22.98 -8.08
N ASP A 259 11.69 23.40 -9.28
CA ASP A 259 10.77 24.08 -10.20
C ASP A 259 9.68 23.12 -10.69
N HIS A 260 10.06 21.93 -11.14
CA HIS A 260 9.14 20.88 -11.60
C HIS A 260 8.09 20.53 -10.53
N LEU A 261 8.50 20.41 -9.27
CA LEU A 261 7.60 20.10 -8.17
C LEU A 261 6.90 21.35 -7.58
N GLY A 262 7.02 22.52 -8.24
CA GLY A 262 6.30 23.74 -7.88
C GLY A 262 6.72 24.34 -6.55
N PHE A 263 7.98 24.19 -6.12
CA PHE A 263 8.51 24.89 -4.95
C PHE A 263 8.88 26.35 -5.30
N SER A 264 8.65 27.24 -4.35
CA SER A 264 8.93 28.67 -4.52
C SER A 264 10.41 29.00 -4.71
N SER A 265 11.32 28.13 -4.30
CA SER A 265 12.76 28.25 -4.54
C SER A 265 13.49 26.93 -4.28
N PRO A 266 14.67 26.72 -4.93
CA PRO A 266 15.53 25.57 -4.67
C PRO A 266 16.02 25.49 -3.21
N GLN A 267 16.17 26.64 -2.54
CA GLN A 267 16.57 26.72 -1.14
C GLN A 267 15.47 26.18 -0.22
N TYR A 268 14.23 26.59 -0.46
CA TYR A 268 13.06 26.11 0.27
C TYR A 268 12.86 24.61 0.05
N PHE A 269 12.94 24.15 -1.19
CA PHE A 269 12.91 22.72 -1.53
C PHE A 269 13.98 21.94 -0.74
N SER A 270 15.25 22.36 -0.82
CA SER A 270 16.37 21.69 -0.17
C SER A 270 16.19 21.62 1.34
N LYS A 271 15.70 22.68 1.97
CA LYS A 271 15.38 22.71 3.41
C LYS A 271 14.27 21.71 3.78
N ARG A 272 13.20 21.64 2.97
CA ARG A 272 12.08 20.70 3.18
C ARG A 272 12.51 19.27 2.95
N PHE A 273 13.25 18.99 1.89
CA PHE A 273 13.80 17.68 1.58
C PHE A 273 14.69 17.19 2.73
N SER A 274 15.64 18.00 3.19
CA SER A 274 16.54 17.64 4.28
C SER A 274 15.80 17.40 5.61
N LYS A 275 14.71 18.11 5.86
CA LYS A 275 13.87 17.88 7.05
C LYS A 275 13.21 16.49 7.02
N VAL A 276 12.74 16.05 5.86
CA VAL A 276 12.02 14.78 5.69
C VAL A 276 13.00 13.60 5.53
N VAL A 277 13.99 13.76 4.65
CA VAL A 277 14.91 12.68 4.24
C VAL A 277 16.15 12.58 5.13
N LYS A 278 16.39 13.59 6.00
CA LYS A 278 17.54 13.68 6.93
C LYS A 278 18.89 13.83 6.22
N MET A 279 18.90 14.12 4.92
CA MET A 279 20.08 14.47 4.13
C MET A 279 19.73 15.46 3.03
N SER A 280 20.71 16.21 2.53
CA SER A 280 20.46 17.17 1.44
C SER A 280 20.14 16.44 0.12
N PRO A 281 19.43 17.09 -0.83
CA PRO A 281 19.18 16.49 -2.16
C PRO A 281 20.44 16.04 -2.88
N ARG A 282 21.55 16.81 -2.77
CA ARG A 282 22.85 16.47 -3.37
C ARG A 282 23.46 15.23 -2.71
N GLN A 283 23.46 15.18 -1.37
CA GLN A 283 23.94 14.00 -0.63
C GLN A 283 23.13 12.75 -0.97
N TYR A 284 21.81 12.89 -1.07
CA TYR A 284 20.94 11.79 -1.47
C TYR A 284 21.27 11.30 -2.90
N ALA A 285 21.43 12.21 -3.86
CA ALA A 285 21.78 11.86 -5.24
C ALA A 285 23.16 11.15 -5.32
N SER A 286 24.16 11.61 -4.54
CA SER A 286 25.48 10.96 -4.48
C SER A 286 25.40 9.57 -3.85
N SER A 287 24.72 9.41 -2.71
CA SER A 287 24.61 8.13 -2.01
C SER A 287 23.94 7.03 -2.85
N VAL A 288 23.02 7.42 -3.73
CA VAL A 288 22.34 6.47 -4.62
C VAL A 288 23.23 6.11 -5.82
N ARG A 289 24.03 7.05 -6.35
CA ARG A 289 24.97 6.78 -7.45
C ARG A 289 26.13 5.90 -7.02
N GLU A 290 26.70 6.13 -5.84
CA GLU A 290 27.79 5.31 -5.29
C GLU A 290 27.36 3.87 -5.02
N GLY A 291 26.10 3.62 -4.63
CA GLY A 291 25.55 2.28 -4.44
C GLY A 291 25.43 1.44 -5.74
N TRP A 292 25.49 2.08 -6.92
CA TRP A 292 25.44 1.39 -8.22
C TRP A 292 26.84 1.06 -8.78
N THR A 293 27.89 1.73 -8.29
CA THR A 293 29.26 1.52 -8.77
C THR A 293 30.03 0.47 -7.98
N THR A 294 29.57 0.04 -6.81
CA THR A 294 30.24 -0.98 -5.98
C THR A 294 29.72 -2.40 -6.21
N GLY A 295 28.84 -2.63 -7.17
CA GLY A 295 28.29 -3.96 -7.52
C GLY A 295 28.80 -4.55 -8.84
N ALA A 296 29.88 -3.99 -9.42
CA ALA A 296 30.49 -4.45 -10.66
C ALA A 296 32.02 -4.70 -10.42
N GLU A 297 32.33 -5.67 -9.56
CA GLU A 297 33.62 -6.39 -9.53
C GLU A 297 33.36 -7.86 -9.21
#